data_ddb1aeb49f7d0f70bfd176c12bf7b6dc
#
_entry.id   ddb1aeb49f7d0f70bfd176c12bf7b6dc
#
_cell.length_a   1.000
_cell.length_b   1.000
_cell.length_c   1.000
_cell.angle_alpha   90.00
_cell.angle_beta   90.00
_cell.angle_gamma   90.00
#
_symmetry.space_group_name_H-M   'P 1'
#
loop_
_entity.id
_entity.type
_entity.pdbx_description
1 polymer ?
#
loop_
_entity_poly.entity_id
_entity_poly.type
_entity_poly.pdbx_seq_one_letter_code
_entity_poly.pdbx_strand_id
1 'polypeptide(L)'
;MKKYKKWIAALLVLLVAAAAAGIVNYRNETGGERRLSMIYIPKTVDGTNDFWTSLIQGTRMAAKEYNSDIEIMAPEKENDVEGQNRILEQAIEKHPDAILISPSSFTESDSLLQKAKDQGIRLTFIDSYTDQDIQDITVATDNVEAGEQLGEFAAALLGPEDRLAIVVHVKGVSTAVEREQGFRTGLGRLEENIVDVVYCDSCLLYTSRCV
;
A
#
# COMPACT_ATOMS: atom_id res chain seq x y z
N MET A 1 -60.36 -3.64 43.46
CA MET A 1 -59.60 -4.55 42.58
C MET A 1 -59.35 -3.99 41.17
N LYS A 2 -60.26 -3.27 40.50
CA LYS A 2 -60.06 -2.73 39.14
C LYS A 2 -58.96 -1.63 39.00
N LYS A 3 -58.72 -0.84 40.07
CA LYS A 3 -57.75 0.26 40.07
C LYS A 3 -56.29 -0.26 40.06
N TYR A 4 -55.96 -1.31 40.82
CA TYR A 4 -54.61 -1.88 40.82
C TYR A 4 -54.23 -2.57 39.50
N LYS A 5 -55.16 -3.19 38.80
CA LYS A 5 -54.90 -3.81 37.49
C LYS A 5 -54.41 -2.77 36.45
N LYS A 6 -54.95 -1.55 36.48
CA LYS A 6 -54.48 -0.48 35.59
C LYS A 6 -53.07 0.00 35.92
N TRP A 7 -52.73 0.09 37.20
CA TRP A 7 -51.37 0.46 37.64
C TRP A 7 -50.33 -0.61 37.33
N ILE A 8 -50.68 -1.89 37.51
CA ILE A 8 -49.83 -3.03 37.13
C ILE A 8 -49.58 -3.05 35.62
N ALA A 9 -50.62 -2.83 34.83
CA ALA A 9 -50.45 -2.76 33.37
C ALA A 9 -49.56 -1.57 32.92
N ALA A 10 -49.72 -0.39 33.54
CA ALA A 10 -48.85 0.76 33.27
C ALA A 10 -47.38 0.51 33.65
N LEU A 11 -47.16 -0.17 34.80
CA LEU A 11 -45.80 -0.53 35.22
C LEU A 11 -45.14 -1.56 34.31
N LEU A 12 -45.90 -2.54 33.81
CA LEU A 12 -45.41 -3.51 32.82
C LEU A 12 -45.03 -2.84 31.49
N VAL A 13 -45.86 -1.91 31.02
CA VAL A 13 -45.54 -1.13 29.79
C VAL A 13 -44.27 -0.31 29.95
N LEU A 14 -44.10 0.34 31.12
CA LEU A 14 -42.87 1.10 31.43
C LEU A 14 -41.62 0.21 31.47
N LEU A 15 -41.74 -0.98 32.07
CA LEU A 15 -40.64 -1.97 32.13
C LEU A 15 -40.26 -2.49 30.74
N VAL A 16 -41.25 -2.76 29.90
CA VAL A 16 -40.98 -3.19 28.50
C VAL A 16 -40.36 -2.06 27.70
N ALA A 17 -40.82 -0.82 27.87
CA ALA A 17 -40.24 0.34 27.21
C ALA A 17 -38.78 0.61 27.69
N ALA A 18 -38.54 0.49 28.98
CA ALA A 18 -37.17 0.62 29.52
C ALA A 18 -36.23 -0.51 29.02
N ALA A 19 -36.73 -1.75 28.97
CA ALA A 19 -35.97 -2.87 28.40
C ALA A 19 -35.70 -2.68 26.91
N ALA A 20 -36.66 -2.21 26.14
CA ALA A 20 -36.50 -1.91 24.73
C ALA A 20 -35.48 -0.77 24.50
N ALA A 21 -35.56 0.31 25.29
CA ALA A 21 -34.59 1.41 25.26
C ALA A 21 -33.19 0.93 25.66
N GLY A 22 -33.07 0.06 26.67
CA GLY A 22 -31.81 -0.57 27.07
C GLY A 22 -31.21 -1.45 25.99
N ILE A 23 -32.04 -2.23 25.28
CA ILE A 23 -31.59 -3.04 24.14
C ILE A 23 -31.15 -2.15 22.96
N VAL A 24 -31.88 -1.06 22.70
CA VAL A 24 -31.47 -0.10 21.63
C VAL A 24 -30.18 0.60 22.00
N ASN A 25 -30.01 1.06 23.24
CA ASN A 25 -28.74 1.65 23.71
C ASN A 25 -27.60 0.62 23.71
N TYR A 26 -27.84 -0.59 24.19
CA TYR A 26 -26.84 -1.66 24.13
C TYR A 26 -26.44 -2.00 22.69
N ARG A 27 -27.39 -2.05 21.75
CA ARG A 27 -27.11 -2.20 20.31
C ARG A 27 -26.38 -1.00 19.70
N ASN A 28 -26.61 0.20 20.20
CA ASN A 28 -25.90 1.40 19.77
C ASN A 28 -24.50 1.51 20.40
N GLU A 29 -24.32 1.03 21.63
CA GLU A 29 -23.00 0.98 22.30
C GLU A 29 -22.17 -0.24 21.87
N THR A 30 -22.80 -1.36 21.55
CA THR A 30 -22.20 -2.51 20.86
C THR A 30 -22.38 -2.38 19.34
N GLY A 31 -22.71 -1.17 18.88
CA GLY A 31 -22.92 -0.84 17.47
C GLY A 31 -21.85 -1.54 16.66
N GLY A 32 -22.29 -2.40 15.75
CA GLY A 32 -21.37 -3.26 15.03
C GLY A 32 -20.17 -2.42 14.59
N GLU A 33 -18.97 -2.88 14.94
CA GLU A 33 -17.74 -2.17 14.62
C GLU A 33 -17.86 -1.62 13.23
N ARG A 34 -17.84 -0.28 13.09
CA ARG A 34 -17.92 0.36 11.77
C ARG A 34 -16.83 -0.26 10.93
N ARG A 35 -17.20 -0.95 9.87
CA ARG A 35 -16.24 -1.52 8.94
C ARG A 35 -15.42 -0.37 8.35
N LEU A 36 -14.10 -0.49 8.46
CA LEU A 36 -13.21 0.48 7.86
C LEU A 36 -13.31 0.37 6.34
N SER A 37 -13.47 1.51 5.67
CA SER A 37 -13.42 1.62 4.22
C SER A 37 -12.01 1.96 3.80
N MET A 38 -11.38 1.08 3.05
CA MET A 38 -10.00 1.25 2.59
C MET A 38 -9.93 1.15 1.07
N ILE A 39 -8.98 1.87 0.49
CA ILE A 39 -8.63 1.74 -0.93
C ILE A 39 -7.16 1.36 -1.01
N TYR A 40 -6.83 0.32 -1.78
CA TYR A 40 -5.45 -0.02 -2.11
C TYR A 40 -5.16 0.32 -3.57
N ILE A 41 -4.10 1.09 -3.78
CA ILE A 41 -3.61 1.53 -5.09
C ILE A 41 -2.25 0.89 -5.35
N PRO A 42 -2.20 -0.35 -5.88
CA PRO A 42 -0.95 -0.95 -6.35
C PRO A 42 -0.45 -0.24 -7.62
N LYS A 43 0.78 -0.55 -8.06
CA LYS A 43 1.30 0.03 -9.31
C LYS A 43 0.61 -0.54 -10.55
N THR A 44 0.04 -1.74 -10.47
CA THR A 44 -0.73 -2.36 -11.56
C THR A 44 -1.65 -3.46 -11.05
N VAL A 45 -2.64 -3.81 -11.85
CA VAL A 45 -3.50 -5.00 -11.67
C VAL A 45 -3.24 -6.06 -12.75
N ASP A 46 -2.14 -5.94 -13.48
CA ASP A 46 -1.75 -6.94 -14.48
C ASP A 46 -1.59 -8.31 -13.84
N GLY A 47 -2.50 -9.22 -14.18
CA GLY A 47 -2.53 -10.60 -13.65
C GLY A 47 -1.37 -11.47 -14.10
N THR A 48 -0.52 -11.00 -15.01
CA THR A 48 0.69 -11.72 -15.44
C THR A 48 1.87 -11.48 -14.51
N ASN A 49 1.77 -10.51 -13.59
CA ASN A 49 2.77 -10.21 -12.58
C ASN A 49 2.36 -10.84 -11.24
N ASP A 50 3.00 -11.96 -10.89
CA ASP A 50 2.71 -12.72 -9.68
C ASP A 50 2.96 -11.91 -8.38
N PHE A 51 3.89 -10.95 -8.40
CA PHE A 51 4.16 -10.08 -7.26
C PHE A 51 2.93 -9.25 -6.89
N TRP A 52 2.37 -8.50 -7.85
CA TRP A 52 1.19 -7.67 -7.60
C TRP A 52 -0.05 -8.50 -7.30
N THR A 53 -0.20 -9.62 -8.00
CA THR A 53 -1.30 -10.57 -7.75
C THR A 53 -1.27 -11.09 -6.31
N SER A 54 -0.10 -11.50 -5.81
CA SER A 54 0.07 -12.00 -4.43
C SER A 54 -0.19 -10.90 -3.40
N LEU A 55 0.31 -9.68 -3.65
CA LEU A 55 0.14 -8.55 -2.74
C LEU A 55 -1.34 -8.14 -2.63
N ILE A 56 -2.05 -8.06 -3.77
CA ILE A 56 -3.50 -7.79 -3.81
C ILE A 56 -4.29 -8.88 -3.08
N GLN A 57 -3.93 -10.14 -3.25
CA GLN A 57 -4.58 -11.24 -2.53
C GLN A 57 -4.35 -11.13 -1.03
N GLY A 58 -3.13 -10.83 -0.59
CA GLY A 58 -2.79 -10.63 0.82
C GLY A 58 -3.61 -9.50 1.45
N THR A 59 -3.73 -8.36 0.77
CA THR A 59 -4.55 -7.24 1.27
C THR A 59 -6.03 -7.59 1.37
N ARG A 60 -6.59 -8.31 0.40
CA ARG A 60 -7.98 -8.80 0.47
C ARG A 60 -8.20 -9.79 1.60
N MET A 61 -7.25 -10.70 1.84
CA MET A 61 -7.33 -11.64 2.96
C MET A 61 -7.29 -10.92 4.30
N ALA A 62 -6.38 -9.98 4.49
CA ALA A 62 -6.31 -9.17 5.69
C ALA A 62 -7.59 -8.35 5.91
N ALA A 63 -8.12 -7.69 4.88
CA ALA A 63 -9.37 -6.95 5.00
C ALA A 63 -10.53 -7.85 5.46
N LYS A 64 -10.62 -9.07 4.94
CA LYS A 64 -11.63 -10.05 5.37
C LYS A 64 -11.42 -10.49 6.81
N GLU A 65 -10.18 -10.76 7.23
CA GLU A 65 -9.83 -11.18 8.59
C GLU A 65 -10.19 -10.11 9.61
N TYR A 66 -9.90 -8.85 9.29
CA TYR A 66 -10.16 -7.70 10.17
C TYR A 66 -11.53 -7.04 9.92
N ASN A 67 -12.46 -7.73 9.25
CA ASN A 67 -13.82 -7.25 8.98
C ASN A 67 -13.86 -5.83 8.39
N SER A 68 -12.98 -5.55 7.44
CA SER A 68 -12.87 -4.26 6.74
C SER A 68 -13.24 -4.39 5.27
N ASP A 69 -13.64 -3.29 4.64
CA ASP A 69 -13.91 -3.23 3.21
C ASP A 69 -12.68 -2.66 2.49
N ILE A 70 -12.22 -3.33 1.43
CA ILE A 70 -11.11 -2.85 0.62
C ILE A 70 -11.47 -2.86 -0.87
N GLU A 71 -11.31 -1.70 -1.51
CA GLU A 71 -11.41 -1.53 -2.96
C GLU A 71 -10.00 -1.49 -3.55
N ILE A 72 -9.79 -2.16 -4.68
CA ILE A 72 -8.52 -2.11 -5.42
C ILE A 72 -8.72 -1.23 -6.63
N MET A 73 -7.90 -0.18 -6.76
CA MET A 73 -7.88 0.74 -7.89
C MET A 73 -6.45 0.87 -8.38
N ALA A 74 -6.16 0.62 -9.65
CA ALA A 74 -4.80 0.67 -10.16
C ALA A 74 -4.75 1.02 -11.66
N PRO A 75 -3.63 1.58 -12.14
CA PRO A 75 -3.38 1.71 -13.56
C PRO A 75 -3.09 0.33 -14.19
N GLU A 76 -3.09 0.27 -15.52
CA GLU A 76 -2.77 -0.96 -16.25
C GLU A 76 -1.28 -1.29 -16.22
N LYS A 77 -0.41 -0.27 -16.08
CA LYS A 77 1.05 -0.41 -16.15
C LYS A 77 1.72 0.19 -14.92
N GLU A 78 2.80 -0.45 -14.45
CA GLU A 78 3.57 0.00 -13.29
C GLU A 78 4.21 1.39 -13.45
N ASN A 79 4.58 1.76 -14.66
CA ASN A 79 5.22 3.04 -14.98
C ASN A 79 4.24 4.15 -15.38
N ASP A 80 2.91 3.93 -15.27
CA ASP A 80 1.89 4.94 -15.54
C ASP A 80 1.64 5.83 -14.30
N VAL A 81 2.59 6.71 -14.01
CA VAL A 81 2.53 7.64 -12.86
C VAL A 81 1.32 8.56 -12.96
N GLU A 82 1.05 9.11 -14.13
CA GLU A 82 -0.12 9.99 -14.34
C GLU A 82 -1.43 9.23 -14.12
N GLY A 83 -1.51 7.99 -14.60
CA GLY A 83 -2.66 7.11 -14.37
C GLY A 83 -2.87 6.83 -12.89
N GLN A 84 -1.79 6.53 -12.16
CA GLN A 84 -1.87 6.32 -10.72
C GLN A 84 -2.29 7.60 -9.98
N ASN A 85 -1.79 8.76 -10.35
CA ASN A 85 -2.18 10.03 -9.76
C ASN A 85 -3.67 10.37 -9.99
N ARG A 86 -4.20 10.10 -11.19
CA ARG A 86 -5.65 10.24 -11.44
C ARG A 86 -6.49 9.30 -10.57
N ILE A 87 -6.02 8.07 -10.37
CA ILE A 87 -6.67 7.08 -9.50
C ILE A 87 -6.60 7.52 -8.04
N LEU A 88 -5.47 8.02 -7.59
CA LEU A 88 -5.30 8.56 -6.24
C LEU A 88 -6.27 9.73 -5.98
N GLU A 89 -6.44 10.63 -6.95
CA GLU A 89 -7.41 11.73 -6.84
C GLU A 89 -8.84 11.21 -6.70
N GLN A 90 -9.25 10.24 -7.52
CA GLN A 90 -10.56 9.59 -7.41
C GLN A 90 -10.74 8.86 -6.07
N ALA A 91 -9.68 8.24 -5.55
CA ALA A 91 -9.71 7.58 -4.25
C ALA A 91 -9.92 8.59 -3.10
N ILE A 92 -9.26 9.74 -3.16
CA ILE A 92 -9.43 10.83 -2.19
C ILE A 92 -10.87 11.34 -2.18
N GLU A 93 -11.49 11.51 -3.35
CA GLU A 93 -12.89 11.96 -3.48
C GLU A 93 -13.91 11.00 -2.86
N LYS A 94 -13.56 9.72 -2.70
CA LYS A 94 -14.41 8.73 -2.02
C LYS A 94 -14.36 8.83 -0.49
N HIS A 95 -13.47 9.64 0.08
CA HIS A 95 -13.28 9.81 1.51
C HIS A 95 -13.15 8.49 2.29
N PRO A 96 -12.24 7.58 1.93
CA PRO A 96 -12.03 6.35 2.67
C PRO A 96 -11.40 6.64 4.04
N ASP A 97 -11.47 5.68 4.97
CA ASP A 97 -10.76 5.76 6.25
C ASP A 97 -9.23 5.68 6.07
N ALA A 98 -8.79 4.92 5.06
CA ALA A 98 -7.37 4.79 4.71
C ALA A 98 -7.16 4.54 3.22
N ILE A 99 -6.04 5.06 2.71
CA ILE A 99 -5.48 4.72 1.41
C ILE A 99 -4.16 3.98 1.63
N LEU A 100 -4.10 2.76 1.12
CA LEU A 100 -2.87 2.00 0.96
C LEU A 100 -2.39 2.26 -0.46
N ILE A 101 -1.12 2.58 -0.66
CA ILE A 101 -0.59 2.87 -2.00
C ILE A 101 0.83 2.34 -2.15
N SER A 102 1.15 1.87 -3.36
CA SER A 102 2.51 1.58 -3.80
C SER A 102 2.90 2.65 -4.82
N PRO A 103 3.54 3.78 -4.40
CA PRO A 103 3.82 4.88 -5.31
C PRO A 103 4.65 4.46 -6.52
N SER A 104 4.23 4.86 -7.71
CA SER A 104 4.94 4.61 -8.98
C SER A 104 6.04 5.64 -9.26
N SER A 105 6.11 6.72 -8.48
CA SER A 105 7.16 7.74 -8.52
C SER A 105 7.62 8.11 -7.12
N PHE A 106 8.89 8.50 -7.00
CA PHE A 106 9.49 8.93 -5.74
C PHE A 106 9.05 10.34 -5.31
N THR A 107 8.55 11.16 -6.24
CA THR A 107 8.25 12.59 -5.97
C THR A 107 6.92 13.08 -6.55
N GLU A 108 6.40 12.47 -7.61
CA GLU A 108 5.31 13.08 -8.39
C GLU A 108 3.92 13.00 -7.74
N SER A 109 3.76 12.16 -6.72
CA SER A 109 2.47 11.97 -6.02
C SER A 109 2.32 12.78 -4.73
N ASP A 110 3.38 13.46 -4.27
CA ASP A 110 3.45 14.08 -2.94
C ASP A 110 2.33 15.07 -2.64
N SER A 111 1.99 15.94 -3.60
CA SER A 111 0.94 16.94 -3.43
C SER A 111 -0.44 16.31 -3.24
N LEU A 112 -0.73 15.19 -3.93
CA LEU A 112 -1.99 14.47 -3.79
C LEU A 112 -2.03 13.68 -2.47
N LEU A 113 -0.91 13.08 -2.08
CA LEU A 113 -0.78 12.37 -0.82
C LEU A 113 -0.94 13.32 0.37
N GLN A 114 -0.33 14.52 0.29
CA GLN A 114 -0.54 15.57 1.28
C GLN A 114 -2.01 15.99 1.35
N LYS A 115 -2.68 16.17 0.19
CA LYS A 115 -4.11 16.47 0.11
C LYS A 115 -4.96 15.39 0.81
N ALA A 116 -4.62 14.11 0.63
CA ALA A 116 -5.30 13.01 1.32
C ALA A 116 -5.14 13.12 2.84
N LYS A 117 -3.92 13.37 3.31
CA LYS A 117 -3.62 13.53 4.74
C LYS A 117 -4.34 14.74 5.35
N ASP A 118 -4.39 15.86 4.65
CA ASP A 118 -5.09 17.07 5.10
C ASP A 118 -6.61 16.85 5.23
N GLN A 119 -7.17 15.88 4.50
CA GLN A 119 -8.56 15.43 4.64
C GLN A 119 -8.76 14.39 5.74
N GLY A 120 -7.73 14.02 6.47
CA GLY A 120 -7.78 13.06 7.57
C GLY A 120 -7.76 11.59 7.12
N ILE A 121 -7.45 11.32 5.86
CA ILE A 121 -7.29 9.96 5.33
C ILE A 121 -5.95 9.40 5.83
N ARG A 122 -5.95 8.20 6.40
CA ARG A 122 -4.73 7.50 6.82
C ARG A 122 -3.98 6.99 5.58
N LEU A 123 -2.65 7.14 5.59
CA LEU A 123 -1.80 6.72 4.49
C LEU A 123 -0.88 5.58 4.90
N THR A 124 -0.89 4.50 4.12
CA THR A 124 0.06 3.40 4.26
C THR A 124 0.78 3.17 2.94
N PHE A 125 2.11 3.26 2.97
CA PHE A 125 2.93 2.89 1.82
C PHE A 125 3.25 1.40 1.85
N ILE A 126 3.11 0.74 0.70
CA ILE A 126 3.39 -0.68 0.53
C ILE A 126 4.37 -0.87 -0.62
N ASP A 127 5.43 -1.64 -0.41
CA ASP A 127 6.51 -1.92 -1.36
C ASP A 127 7.42 -0.72 -1.65
N SER A 128 6.86 0.41 -2.03
CA SER A 128 7.56 1.64 -2.39
C SER A 128 6.98 2.84 -1.64
N TYR A 129 7.72 3.95 -1.63
CA TYR A 129 7.36 5.18 -0.93
C TYR A 129 7.89 6.41 -1.67
N THR A 130 7.51 7.61 -1.23
CA THR A 130 7.98 8.89 -1.76
C THR A 130 9.08 9.48 -0.89
N ASP A 131 9.73 10.55 -1.34
CA ASP A 131 10.80 11.22 -0.59
C ASP A 131 10.26 12.04 0.60
N GLN A 132 8.94 12.23 0.68
CA GLN A 132 8.28 12.92 1.77
C GLN A 132 7.82 11.93 2.85
N ASP A 133 8.06 12.27 4.12
CA ASP A 133 7.62 11.47 5.27
C ASP A 133 6.18 11.83 5.68
N ILE A 134 5.22 11.57 4.79
CA ILE A 134 3.81 11.93 4.96
C ILE A 134 2.91 10.77 5.36
N GLN A 135 3.34 9.54 5.20
CA GLN A 135 2.59 8.33 5.53
C GLN A 135 2.52 8.10 7.05
N ASP A 136 1.53 7.32 7.46
CA ASP A 136 1.42 6.85 8.85
C ASP A 136 2.22 5.55 9.05
N ILE A 137 2.31 4.70 8.03
CA ILE A 137 2.99 3.39 8.06
C ILE A 137 3.65 3.13 6.71
N THR A 138 4.83 2.51 6.73
CA THR A 138 5.48 1.93 5.55
C THR A 138 5.72 0.45 5.78
N VAL A 139 5.37 -0.37 4.78
CA VAL A 139 5.65 -1.81 4.74
C VAL A 139 6.44 -2.08 3.45
N ALA A 140 7.74 -2.22 3.57
CA ALA A 140 8.65 -2.39 2.44
C ALA A 140 9.83 -3.29 2.82
N THR A 141 10.54 -3.78 1.80
CA THR A 141 11.86 -4.40 1.95
C THR A 141 12.90 -3.31 2.27
N ASP A 142 13.90 -3.62 3.06
CA ASP A 142 15.13 -2.81 3.11
C ASP A 142 15.90 -2.98 1.80
N ASN A 143 15.62 -2.07 0.86
CA ASN A 143 16.14 -2.15 -0.49
C ASN A 143 17.62 -1.74 -0.56
N VAL A 144 18.07 -0.89 0.34
CA VAL A 144 19.48 -0.50 0.42
C VAL A 144 20.30 -1.71 0.87
N GLU A 145 19.89 -2.36 1.96
CA GLU A 145 20.58 -3.56 2.47
C GLU A 145 20.55 -4.70 1.45
N ALA A 146 19.40 -4.94 0.79
CA ALA A 146 19.27 -5.96 -0.24
C ALA A 146 20.21 -5.68 -1.44
N GLY A 147 20.34 -4.42 -1.83
CA GLY A 147 21.27 -3.98 -2.87
C GLY A 147 22.72 -4.17 -2.44
N GLU A 148 23.08 -3.78 -1.21
CA GLU A 148 24.42 -3.88 -0.66
C GLU A 148 24.90 -5.34 -0.60
N GLN A 149 24.08 -6.24 -0.08
CA GLN A 149 24.36 -7.68 -0.06
C GLN A 149 24.62 -8.25 -1.46
N LEU A 150 23.84 -7.83 -2.46
CA LEU A 150 24.05 -8.23 -3.85
C LEU A 150 25.37 -7.67 -4.41
N GLY A 151 25.69 -6.41 -4.08
CA GLY A 151 26.93 -5.76 -4.47
C GLY A 151 28.17 -6.45 -3.87
N GLU A 152 28.14 -6.78 -2.59
CA GLU A 152 29.20 -7.55 -1.91
C GLU A 152 29.39 -8.93 -2.54
N PHE A 153 28.26 -9.63 -2.81
CA PHE A 153 28.32 -10.92 -3.50
C PHE A 153 28.94 -10.81 -4.88
N ALA A 154 28.55 -9.80 -5.68
CA ALA A 154 29.13 -9.55 -6.99
C ALA A 154 30.62 -9.22 -6.89
N ALA A 155 31.01 -8.36 -5.93
CA ALA A 155 32.40 -8.00 -5.71
C ALA A 155 33.30 -9.21 -5.36
N ALA A 156 32.74 -10.21 -4.67
CA ALA A 156 33.48 -11.44 -4.35
C ALA A 156 33.73 -12.33 -5.58
N LEU A 157 32.96 -12.16 -6.66
CA LEU A 157 33.09 -12.95 -7.90
C LEU A 157 33.89 -12.23 -8.99
N LEU A 158 34.00 -10.90 -8.93
CA LEU A 158 34.55 -10.07 -9.98
C LEU A 158 36.05 -9.78 -9.72
N GLY A 159 36.83 -9.74 -10.80
CA GLY A 159 38.20 -9.25 -10.80
C GLY A 159 38.25 -7.72 -11.04
N PRO A 160 39.41 -7.10 -10.81
CA PRO A 160 39.59 -5.65 -10.92
C PRO A 160 39.39 -5.10 -12.34
N GLU A 161 39.50 -5.94 -13.36
CA GLU A 161 39.37 -5.55 -14.79
C GLU A 161 38.01 -5.96 -15.37
N ASP A 162 37.16 -6.63 -14.59
CA ASP A 162 35.84 -7.05 -15.07
C ASP A 162 34.90 -5.86 -15.18
N ARG A 163 34.07 -5.85 -16.22
CA ARG A 163 33.08 -4.81 -16.49
C ARG A 163 31.68 -5.33 -16.22
N LEU A 164 30.83 -4.52 -15.64
CA LEU A 164 29.47 -4.90 -15.30
C LEU A 164 28.47 -3.81 -15.74
N ALA A 165 27.24 -4.24 -16.03
CA ALA A 165 26.11 -3.36 -16.23
C ALA A 165 25.03 -3.68 -15.19
N ILE A 166 24.30 -2.65 -14.77
CA ILE A 166 23.15 -2.81 -13.86
C ILE A 166 21.89 -2.80 -14.69
N VAL A 167 21.01 -3.79 -14.50
CA VAL A 167 19.66 -3.80 -15.06
C VAL A 167 18.68 -3.52 -13.95
N VAL A 168 17.97 -2.40 -14.06
CA VAL A 168 17.03 -1.89 -13.07
C VAL A 168 15.61 -1.97 -13.61
N HIS A 169 14.61 -2.23 -12.75
CA HIS A 169 13.23 -2.46 -13.20
C HIS A 169 12.52 -1.19 -13.70
N VAL A 170 12.27 -0.19 -12.85
CA VAL A 170 11.59 1.06 -13.23
C VAL A 170 12.38 2.26 -12.73
N LYS A 171 12.60 3.23 -13.60
CA LYS A 171 13.32 4.45 -13.25
C LYS A 171 12.48 5.34 -12.31
N GLY A 172 13.10 5.87 -11.26
CA GLY A 172 12.50 6.90 -10.40
C GLY A 172 11.52 6.39 -9.34
N VAL A 173 11.48 5.06 -9.09
CA VAL A 173 10.78 4.49 -7.93
C VAL A 173 11.77 4.22 -6.79
N SER A 174 11.32 4.33 -5.53
CA SER A 174 12.20 4.17 -4.35
C SER A 174 12.95 2.84 -4.37
N THR A 175 12.26 1.74 -4.65
CA THR A 175 12.82 0.39 -4.70
C THR A 175 13.97 0.25 -5.70
N ALA A 176 13.90 0.94 -6.85
CA ALA A 176 14.95 0.94 -7.87
C ALA A 176 16.16 1.77 -7.42
N VAL A 177 15.89 2.99 -6.95
CA VAL A 177 16.93 3.93 -6.50
C VAL A 177 17.75 3.32 -5.36
N GLU A 178 17.09 2.76 -4.37
CA GLU A 178 17.75 2.21 -3.18
C GLU A 178 18.53 0.94 -3.46
N ARG A 179 17.97 0.00 -4.26
CA ARG A 179 18.71 -1.21 -4.65
C ARG A 179 19.93 -0.88 -5.47
N GLU A 180 19.85 0.10 -6.39
CA GLU A 180 21.02 0.55 -7.14
C GLU A 180 22.06 1.19 -6.21
N GLN A 181 21.61 2.07 -5.30
CA GLN A 181 22.50 2.71 -4.33
C GLN A 181 23.21 1.67 -3.44
N GLY A 182 22.45 0.75 -2.86
CA GLY A 182 23.01 -0.34 -2.05
C GLY A 182 23.98 -1.19 -2.84
N PHE A 183 23.63 -1.57 -4.07
CA PHE A 183 24.52 -2.36 -4.93
C PHE A 183 25.86 -1.69 -5.20
N ARG A 184 25.86 -0.38 -5.47
CA ARG A 184 27.10 0.40 -5.65
C ARG A 184 27.93 0.43 -4.37
N THR A 185 27.28 0.60 -3.22
CA THR A 185 27.94 0.54 -1.91
C THR A 185 28.62 -0.82 -1.69
N GLY A 186 27.91 -1.92 -1.94
CA GLY A 186 28.44 -3.27 -1.78
C GLY A 186 29.55 -3.64 -2.76
N LEU A 187 29.55 -3.07 -3.96
CA LEU A 187 30.67 -3.23 -4.92
C LEU A 187 31.96 -2.57 -4.43
N GLY A 188 31.87 -1.51 -3.61
CA GLY A 188 33.01 -0.77 -3.15
C GLY A 188 33.86 -0.22 -4.30
N ARG A 189 35.13 -0.57 -4.39
CA ARG A 189 36.02 -0.07 -5.46
C ARG A 189 35.62 -0.52 -6.87
N LEU A 190 34.92 -1.63 -6.99
CA LEU A 190 34.44 -2.12 -8.29
C LEU A 190 33.25 -1.33 -8.86
N GLU A 191 32.74 -0.34 -8.12
CA GLU A 191 31.73 0.59 -8.65
C GLU A 191 32.24 1.30 -9.91
N GLU A 192 33.50 1.62 -9.98
CA GLU A 192 34.14 2.27 -11.16
C GLU A 192 34.08 1.39 -12.42
N ASN A 193 33.88 0.08 -12.26
CA ASN A 193 33.74 -0.88 -13.35
C ASN A 193 32.36 -0.98 -13.94
N ILE A 194 31.37 -0.24 -13.41
CA ILE A 194 30.04 -0.14 -13.98
C ILE A 194 30.12 0.66 -15.29
N VAL A 195 29.76 -0.02 -16.38
CA VAL A 195 29.82 0.59 -17.72
C VAL A 195 28.48 1.14 -18.18
N ASP A 196 27.37 0.64 -17.62
CA ASP A 196 26.02 1.08 -18.01
C ASP A 196 24.99 0.75 -16.93
N VAL A 197 23.89 1.51 -16.94
CA VAL A 197 22.68 1.26 -16.14
C VAL A 197 21.47 1.31 -17.06
N VAL A 198 20.80 0.20 -17.20
CA VAL A 198 19.66 0.03 -18.12
C VAL A 198 18.38 -0.17 -17.33
N TYR A 199 17.30 0.50 -17.72
CA TYR A 199 15.98 0.36 -17.12
C TYR A 199 15.09 -0.48 -18.04
N CYS A 200 14.41 -1.50 -17.49
CA CYS A 200 13.58 -2.41 -18.26
C CYS A 200 12.06 -2.21 -18.08
N ASP A 201 11.65 -1.13 -17.40
CA ASP A 201 10.25 -0.72 -17.19
C ASP A 201 9.34 -1.88 -16.77
N SER A 202 9.79 -2.66 -15.77
CA SER A 202 9.12 -3.87 -15.27
C SER A 202 8.94 -4.98 -16.30
N CYS A 203 9.57 -4.87 -17.46
CA CYS A 203 9.64 -5.98 -18.38
C CYS A 203 10.45 -7.10 -17.74
N LEU A 204 9.82 -8.21 -17.45
CA LEU A 204 10.51 -9.39 -16.97
C LEU A 204 11.45 -9.87 -18.09
N LEU A 205 12.76 -9.80 -17.88
CA LEU A 205 13.80 -10.28 -18.79
C LEU A 205 13.60 -11.74 -19.22
N TYR A 206 12.68 -12.41 -18.56
CA TYR A 206 12.24 -13.77 -18.78
C TYR A 206 11.55 -13.97 -20.14
N THR A 207 10.89 -12.94 -20.65
CA THR A 207 10.30 -13.00 -21.98
C THR A 207 11.20 -12.27 -22.95
N SER A 208 11.85 -12.96 -23.85
CA SER A 208 12.80 -12.48 -24.87
C SER A 208 12.23 -11.41 -25.84
N ARG A 209 11.35 -10.52 -25.38
CA ARG A 209 10.63 -9.50 -26.16
C ARG A 209 10.67 -8.11 -25.58
N CYS A 210 11.53 -7.84 -24.61
CA CYS A 210 11.81 -6.49 -24.15
C CYS A 210 12.82 -5.84 -25.10
N VAL A 211 12.39 -5.49 -26.30
CA VAL A 211 13.11 -4.66 -27.27
C VAL A 211 12.15 -3.62 -27.80
#